data_08bfe8149643d3eb5316ee09210e8817
#
_entry.id   08bfe8149643d3eb5316ee09210e8817
#
_cell.length_a   1.000
_cell.length_b   1.000
_cell.length_c   1.000
_cell.angle_alpha   90.00
_cell.angle_beta   90.00
_cell.angle_gamma   90.00
#
_symmetry.space_group_name_H-M   'P 1'
#
loop_
_entity.id
_entity.type
_entity.pdbx_description
1 polymer ?
#
loop_
_entity_poly.entity_id
_entity_poly.type
_entity_poly.pdbx_seq_one_letter_code
_entity_poly.pdbx_strand_id
1 'polypeptide(L)'
;MRLHQNERFTAHSRTGIETIKQLVETFPINEYPVEVIDQAKASYSAYAGVRPTQLVAGNGSDELIGYLCARYAGPESPVIASQPDFVMYQFYANRARADFSKVPLLDGMALDVDGLLAAPGNIIFLSHPHNPSGILRKEADVRRLLDSGKYVVIDEAYIDFAFEQSMVGLLDEYPNAIILRTLSKAFGLASLRLGFLIASEQVVAEVESIKSPYNVSGLSAAVGIAIMAEPELDLVLEETFASRDTIARLVEPLGRTYPSAANFVYVEYEEAERFTERCANAGLRIRLFDGAFRVSCGSTEAMEILEKCVEEELQCVVGQVNE
;
A
#
# COMPACT_ATOMS: atom_id res chain seq x y z
N MET A 1 -6.16 -8.75 18.66
CA MET A 1 -6.22 -8.83 17.18
C MET A 1 -5.44 -7.69 16.54
N ARG A 2 -4.94 -7.85 15.29
CA ARG A 2 -4.09 -6.86 14.61
C ARG A 2 -4.86 -6.15 13.49
N LEU A 3 -5.35 -4.94 13.75
CA LEU A 3 -6.03 -4.09 12.75
C LEU A 3 -5.21 -2.80 12.45
N HIS A 4 -3.88 -2.86 12.49
CA HIS A 4 -3.00 -1.68 12.36
C HIS A 4 -2.02 -1.77 11.18
N GLN A 5 -1.91 -2.93 10.50
CA GLN A 5 -0.91 -3.19 9.46
C GLN A 5 -1.50 -3.36 8.05
N ASN A 6 -2.83 -3.24 7.91
CA ASN A 6 -3.53 -3.41 6.63
C ASN A 6 -3.23 -4.78 5.99
N GLU A 7 -3.15 -5.81 6.82
CA GLU A 7 -3.02 -7.20 6.37
C GLU A 7 -4.38 -7.72 5.91
N ARG A 8 -4.40 -8.70 5.02
CA ARG A 8 -5.59 -9.50 4.73
C ARG A 8 -5.99 -10.26 5.98
N PHE A 9 -7.25 -10.17 6.40
CA PHE A 9 -7.76 -10.85 7.59
C PHE A 9 -8.33 -12.23 7.30
N THR A 10 -8.72 -12.49 6.05
CA THR A 10 -9.25 -13.77 5.60
C THR A 10 -8.12 -14.77 5.35
N ALA A 11 -8.35 -16.03 5.70
CA ALA A 11 -7.40 -17.12 5.40
C ALA A 11 -7.40 -17.42 3.89
N HIS A 12 -6.30 -18.02 3.41
CA HIS A 12 -6.30 -18.62 2.09
C HIS A 12 -7.22 -19.84 2.05
N SER A 13 -7.78 -20.14 0.89
CA SER A 13 -8.59 -21.33 0.68
C SER A 13 -7.82 -22.61 1.00
N ARG A 14 -8.56 -23.68 1.22
CA ARG A 14 -7.96 -25.00 1.41
C ARG A 14 -7.11 -25.41 0.20
N THR A 15 -7.58 -25.11 -1.01
CA THR A 15 -6.85 -25.39 -2.26
C THR A 15 -5.54 -24.60 -2.31
N GLY A 16 -5.58 -23.29 -2.05
CA GLY A 16 -4.37 -22.45 -2.02
C GLY A 16 -3.35 -22.94 -0.99
N ILE A 17 -3.80 -23.35 0.21
CA ILE A 17 -2.92 -23.91 1.23
C ILE A 17 -2.29 -25.23 0.77
N GLU A 18 -3.04 -26.14 0.14
CA GLU A 18 -2.48 -27.41 -0.38
C GLU A 18 -1.50 -27.14 -1.53
N THR A 19 -1.78 -26.17 -2.40
CA THR A 19 -0.84 -25.74 -3.46
C THR A 19 0.48 -25.23 -2.86
N ILE A 20 0.41 -24.41 -1.81
CA ILE A 20 1.62 -23.92 -1.11
C ILE A 20 2.43 -25.07 -0.51
N LYS A 21 1.76 -26.05 0.13
CA LYS A 21 2.45 -27.23 0.68
C LYS A 21 3.18 -28.03 -0.39
N GLN A 22 2.52 -28.32 -1.51
CA GLN A 22 3.14 -29.01 -2.64
C GLN A 22 4.36 -28.27 -3.18
N LEU A 23 4.27 -26.95 -3.31
CA LEU A 23 5.40 -26.12 -3.73
C LEU A 23 6.57 -26.22 -2.75
N VAL A 24 6.32 -26.15 -1.44
CA VAL A 24 7.38 -26.28 -0.43
C VAL A 24 8.07 -27.64 -0.49
N GLU A 25 7.33 -28.71 -0.78
CA GLU A 25 7.88 -30.08 -0.89
C GLU A 25 8.70 -30.32 -2.15
N THR A 26 8.37 -29.63 -3.25
CA THR A 26 8.94 -29.92 -4.58
C THR A 26 9.88 -28.84 -5.12
N PHE A 27 9.87 -27.65 -4.51
CA PHE A 27 10.68 -26.52 -4.99
C PHE A 27 12.19 -26.80 -4.80
N PRO A 28 13.02 -26.58 -5.84
CA PRO A 28 14.48 -26.81 -5.78
C PRO A 28 15.18 -25.69 -4.99
N ILE A 29 15.12 -25.73 -3.66
CA ILE A 29 15.66 -24.68 -2.77
C ILE A 29 17.18 -24.51 -2.85
N ASN A 30 17.89 -25.46 -3.48
CA ASN A 30 19.35 -25.46 -3.71
C ASN A 30 19.76 -24.72 -5.00
N GLU A 31 18.80 -24.25 -5.80
CA GLU A 31 19.04 -23.58 -7.08
C GLU A 31 18.76 -22.08 -7.02
N TYR A 32 19.48 -21.30 -7.83
CA TYR A 32 19.17 -19.87 -7.97
C TYR A 32 17.88 -19.67 -8.77
N PRO A 33 16.99 -18.71 -8.36
CA PRO A 33 15.62 -18.64 -8.82
C PRO A 33 15.42 -17.86 -10.13
N VAL A 34 16.32 -17.95 -11.10
CA VAL A 34 16.28 -17.08 -12.30
C VAL A 34 14.99 -17.26 -13.07
N GLU A 35 14.67 -18.47 -13.49
CA GLU A 35 13.51 -18.76 -14.34
C GLU A 35 12.17 -18.47 -13.65
N VAL A 36 12.03 -18.78 -12.35
CA VAL A 36 10.79 -18.58 -11.60
C VAL A 36 10.50 -17.09 -11.36
N ILE A 37 11.53 -16.24 -11.29
CA ILE A 37 11.35 -14.79 -11.20
C ILE A 37 10.80 -14.24 -12.53
N ASP A 38 11.31 -14.70 -13.68
CA ASP A 38 10.79 -14.31 -14.99
C ASP A 38 9.35 -14.81 -15.19
N GLN A 39 9.03 -16.02 -14.73
CA GLN A 39 7.66 -16.54 -14.71
C GLN A 39 6.74 -15.69 -13.83
N ALA A 40 7.20 -15.24 -12.66
CA ALA A 40 6.42 -14.35 -11.79
C ALA A 40 6.17 -12.99 -12.44
N LYS A 41 7.17 -12.41 -13.13
CA LYS A 41 7.00 -11.19 -13.95
C LYS A 41 5.99 -11.42 -15.08
N ALA A 42 6.08 -12.54 -15.79
CA ALA A 42 5.14 -12.86 -16.86
C ALA A 42 3.70 -13.04 -16.35
N SER A 43 3.52 -13.75 -15.24
CA SER A 43 2.22 -13.93 -14.59
C SER A 43 1.63 -12.60 -14.14
N TYR A 44 2.44 -11.76 -13.47
CA TYR A 44 1.98 -10.47 -13.00
C TYR A 44 1.72 -9.48 -14.15
N SER A 45 2.48 -9.55 -15.24
CA SER A 45 2.26 -8.71 -16.42
C SER A 45 0.89 -8.98 -17.08
N ALA A 46 0.49 -10.25 -17.12
CA ALA A 46 -0.84 -10.64 -17.60
C ALA A 46 -1.95 -10.09 -16.71
N TYR A 47 -1.78 -10.16 -15.36
CA TYR A 47 -2.71 -9.59 -14.39
C TYR A 47 -2.81 -8.07 -14.50
N ALA A 48 -1.68 -7.39 -14.60
CA ALA A 48 -1.61 -5.93 -14.62
C ALA A 48 -1.91 -5.31 -16.01
N GLY A 49 -1.99 -6.10 -17.07
CA GLY A 49 -2.22 -5.64 -18.45
C GLY A 49 -1.04 -4.89 -19.05
N VAL A 50 0.21 -5.25 -18.70
CA VAL A 50 1.45 -4.60 -19.15
C VAL A 50 2.40 -5.60 -19.77
N ARG A 51 3.50 -5.14 -20.40
CA ARG A 51 4.52 -6.05 -20.95
C ARG A 51 5.48 -6.52 -19.84
N PRO A 52 5.99 -7.77 -19.90
CA PRO A 52 7.00 -8.25 -18.93
C PRO A 52 8.28 -7.40 -18.89
N THR A 53 8.64 -6.74 -20.01
CA THR A 53 9.79 -5.84 -20.11
C THR A 53 9.61 -4.53 -19.32
N GLN A 54 8.39 -4.21 -18.90
CA GLN A 54 8.06 -3.05 -18.06
C GLN A 54 8.11 -3.35 -16.57
N LEU A 55 8.50 -4.58 -16.16
CA LEU A 55 8.44 -5.04 -14.76
C LEU A 55 9.81 -5.27 -14.13
N VAL A 56 9.94 -4.82 -12.87
CA VAL A 56 11.00 -5.25 -11.96
C VAL A 56 10.36 -5.93 -10.75
N ALA A 57 10.80 -7.14 -10.41
CA ALA A 57 10.38 -7.83 -9.19
C ALA A 57 11.27 -7.43 -8.00
N GLY A 58 10.66 -7.24 -6.82
CA GLY A 58 11.34 -6.86 -5.59
C GLY A 58 10.81 -7.54 -4.33
N ASN A 59 11.55 -7.45 -3.24
CA ASN A 59 11.16 -7.93 -1.91
C ASN A 59 10.07 -7.04 -1.29
N GLY A 60 8.86 -7.09 -1.86
CA GLY A 60 7.79 -6.13 -1.64
C GLY A 60 8.07 -4.81 -2.34
N SER A 61 7.09 -3.91 -2.33
CA SER A 61 7.28 -2.55 -2.86
C SER A 61 8.33 -1.76 -2.06
N ASP A 62 8.55 -2.09 -0.80
CA ASP A 62 9.55 -1.44 0.07
C ASP A 62 10.96 -1.46 -0.54
N GLU A 63 11.43 -2.62 -1.02
CA GLU A 63 12.75 -2.72 -1.65
C GLU A 63 12.83 -1.87 -2.91
N LEU A 64 11.76 -1.84 -3.69
CA LEU A 64 11.67 -1.06 -4.93
C LEU A 64 11.70 0.46 -4.65
N ILE A 65 11.04 0.93 -3.58
CA ILE A 65 11.18 2.31 -3.09
C ILE A 65 12.66 2.61 -2.79
N GLY A 66 13.37 1.66 -2.17
CA GLY A 66 14.79 1.80 -1.86
C GLY A 66 15.64 1.96 -3.12
N TYR A 67 15.40 1.17 -4.17
CA TYR A 67 16.12 1.30 -5.43
C TYR A 67 15.81 2.63 -6.13
N LEU A 68 14.55 3.07 -6.14
CA LEU A 68 14.17 4.36 -6.71
C LEU A 68 14.83 5.54 -5.99
N CYS A 69 14.86 5.51 -4.66
CA CYS A 69 15.59 6.51 -3.88
C CYS A 69 17.10 6.47 -4.18
N ALA A 70 17.71 5.30 -4.25
CA ALA A 70 19.13 5.15 -4.56
C ALA A 70 19.49 5.62 -5.97
N ARG A 71 18.54 5.54 -6.94
CA ARG A 71 18.78 5.92 -8.34
C ARG A 71 18.50 7.38 -8.61
N TYR A 72 17.44 7.96 -8.02
CA TYR A 72 16.91 9.27 -8.41
C TYR A 72 17.00 10.33 -7.32
N ALA A 73 17.40 9.96 -6.10
CA ALA A 73 17.56 10.87 -4.98
C ALA A 73 18.99 10.88 -4.46
N GLY A 74 19.35 11.89 -3.68
CA GLY A 74 20.67 12.05 -3.08
C GLY A 74 20.79 13.41 -2.36
N PRO A 75 22.01 13.79 -1.89
CA PRO A 75 22.20 15.01 -1.11
C PRO A 75 21.73 16.29 -1.81
N GLU A 76 21.79 16.33 -3.15
CA GLU A 76 21.36 17.49 -3.94
C GLU A 76 19.99 17.31 -4.59
N SER A 77 19.35 16.13 -4.44
CA SER A 77 18.03 15.81 -5.00
C SER A 77 17.15 15.19 -3.95
N PRO A 78 16.43 16.00 -3.15
CA PRO A 78 15.50 15.52 -2.15
C PRO A 78 14.40 14.61 -2.72
N VAL A 79 13.89 13.70 -1.89
CA VAL A 79 12.65 12.99 -2.16
C VAL A 79 11.47 13.88 -1.75
N ILE A 80 10.45 13.95 -2.57
CA ILE A 80 9.24 14.74 -2.33
C ILE A 80 8.08 13.80 -2.04
N ALA A 81 7.29 14.07 -0.99
CA ALA A 81 6.01 13.40 -0.78
C ALA A 81 5.03 14.30 -0.02
N SER A 82 3.73 13.97 -0.15
CA SER A 82 2.69 14.57 0.68
C SER A 82 2.82 14.14 2.15
N GLN A 83 2.23 14.91 3.06
CA GLN A 83 2.21 14.59 4.49
C GLN A 83 0.79 14.82 5.05
N PRO A 84 0.17 13.82 5.71
CA PRO A 84 0.70 12.46 5.93
C PRO A 84 0.73 11.60 4.66
N ASP A 85 1.68 10.66 4.58
CA ASP A 85 1.72 9.59 3.59
C ASP A 85 2.54 8.41 4.16
N PHE A 86 2.90 7.42 3.35
CA PHE A 86 3.59 6.23 3.81
C PHE A 86 5.00 6.55 4.34
N VAL A 87 5.24 6.26 5.61
CA VAL A 87 6.46 6.65 6.33
C VAL A 87 7.76 6.08 5.75
N MET A 88 7.67 4.99 4.96
CA MET A 88 8.84 4.36 4.38
C MET A 88 9.47 5.19 3.25
N TYR A 89 8.76 6.13 2.65
CA TYR A 89 9.37 7.06 1.69
C TYR A 89 10.49 7.87 2.36
N GLN A 90 10.23 8.44 3.52
CA GLN A 90 11.24 9.15 4.31
C GLN A 90 12.36 8.23 4.78
N PHE A 91 12.03 7.00 5.21
CA PHE A 91 13.04 6.02 5.64
C PHE A 91 14.04 5.71 4.52
N TYR A 92 13.57 5.47 3.29
CA TYR A 92 14.44 5.17 2.16
C TYR A 92 15.15 6.41 1.59
N ALA A 93 14.54 7.60 1.66
CA ALA A 93 15.23 8.85 1.39
C ALA A 93 16.46 9.01 2.31
N ASN A 94 16.29 8.82 3.61
CA ASN A 94 17.39 8.88 4.59
C ASN A 94 18.49 7.84 4.29
N ARG A 95 18.13 6.62 3.86
CA ARG A 95 19.10 5.60 3.44
C ARG A 95 19.89 6.01 2.20
N ALA A 96 19.28 6.72 1.28
CA ALA A 96 19.91 7.30 0.10
C ALA A 96 20.70 8.59 0.43
N ARG A 97 20.74 9.01 1.70
CA ARG A 97 21.32 10.28 2.16
C ARG A 97 20.70 11.50 1.47
N ALA A 98 19.45 11.38 1.06
CA ALA A 98 18.67 12.45 0.48
C ALA A 98 17.84 13.15 1.56
N ASP A 99 17.67 14.45 1.43
CA ASP A 99 16.68 15.18 2.20
C ASP A 99 15.26 14.76 1.80
N PHE A 100 14.29 15.03 2.68
CA PHE A 100 12.90 14.67 2.46
C PHE A 100 12.02 15.93 2.54
N SER A 101 11.47 16.33 1.39
CA SER A 101 10.57 17.47 1.26
C SER A 101 9.13 17.04 1.54
N LYS A 102 8.59 17.50 2.67
CA LYS A 102 7.20 17.22 3.11
C LYS A 102 6.29 18.35 2.62
N VAL A 103 5.29 18.01 1.83
CA VAL A 103 4.26 18.95 1.38
C VAL A 103 2.95 18.61 2.10
N PRO A 104 2.40 19.49 2.94
CA PRO A 104 1.13 19.24 3.60
C PRO A 104 0.01 18.99 2.60
N LEU A 105 -0.88 18.06 2.92
CA LEU A 105 -2.13 17.88 2.17
C LEU A 105 -3.08 19.05 2.44
N LEU A 106 -3.90 19.36 1.44
CA LEU A 106 -5.00 20.31 1.57
C LEU A 106 -6.18 19.68 2.32
N ASP A 107 -7.21 20.50 2.63
CA ASP A 107 -8.43 19.96 3.24
C ASP A 107 -9.01 18.79 2.45
N GLY A 108 -9.60 17.84 3.15
CA GLY A 108 -10.11 16.61 2.55
C GLY A 108 -9.01 15.65 2.08
N MET A 109 -7.79 15.78 2.58
CA MET A 109 -6.62 14.96 2.17
C MET A 109 -6.26 15.11 0.68
N ALA A 110 -6.65 16.23 0.04
CA ALA A 110 -6.32 16.50 -1.36
C ALA A 110 -4.83 16.85 -1.54
N LEU A 111 -4.26 16.57 -2.72
CA LEU A 111 -2.88 16.93 -3.03
C LEU A 111 -2.73 18.46 -3.19
N ASP A 112 -1.72 19.02 -2.57
CA ASP A 112 -1.19 20.33 -2.95
C ASP A 112 -0.21 20.17 -4.12
N VAL A 113 -0.78 20.13 -5.34
CA VAL A 113 0.01 19.93 -6.57
C VAL A 113 1.03 21.04 -6.77
N ASP A 114 0.66 22.28 -6.49
CA ASP A 114 1.57 23.42 -6.66
C ASP A 114 2.72 23.38 -5.64
N GLY A 115 2.42 22.99 -4.40
CA GLY A 115 3.43 22.75 -3.37
C GLY A 115 4.39 21.60 -3.73
N LEU A 116 3.86 20.49 -4.27
CA LEU A 116 4.68 19.36 -4.75
C LEU A 116 5.58 19.76 -5.93
N LEU A 117 5.08 20.57 -6.85
CA LEU A 117 5.85 21.06 -7.99
C LEU A 117 6.95 22.04 -7.57
N ALA A 118 6.67 22.93 -6.59
CA ALA A 118 7.62 23.93 -6.08
C ALA A 118 8.69 23.29 -5.18
N ALA A 119 8.44 22.12 -4.59
CA ALA A 119 9.40 21.46 -3.72
C ALA A 119 10.68 21.04 -4.47
N PRO A 120 11.87 21.21 -3.85
CA PRO A 120 13.12 20.80 -4.46
C PRO A 120 13.17 19.26 -4.59
N GLY A 121 13.78 18.76 -5.66
CA GLY A 121 13.94 17.33 -5.93
C GLY A 121 13.33 16.90 -7.28
N ASN A 122 13.70 15.70 -7.72
CA ASN A 122 13.33 15.16 -9.02
C ASN A 122 12.41 13.94 -8.95
N ILE A 123 12.11 13.44 -7.74
CA ILE A 123 11.25 12.29 -7.55
C ILE A 123 10.16 12.60 -6.51
N ILE A 124 8.91 12.33 -6.88
CA ILE A 124 7.72 12.50 -6.05
C ILE A 124 7.13 11.13 -5.77
N PHE A 125 6.87 10.82 -4.49
CA PHE A 125 6.10 9.64 -4.10
C PHE A 125 4.70 10.05 -3.67
N LEU A 126 3.71 9.29 -4.10
CA LEU A 126 2.32 9.41 -3.65
C LEU A 126 1.62 8.06 -3.65
N SER A 127 0.87 7.76 -2.58
CA SER A 127 0.07 6.54 -2.51
C SER A 127 -1.30 6.71 -3.17
N HIS A 128 -1.76 5.67 -3.89
CA HIS A 128 -3.02 5.63 -4.61
C HIS A 128 -3.59 4.18 -4.63
N PRO A 129 -4.63 3.87 -3.85
CA PRO A 129 -5.31 4.68 -2.82
C PRO A 129 -4.38 5.20 -1.73
N HIS A 130 -4.69 6.39 -1.21
CA HIS A 130 -3.86 7.09 -0.24
C HIS A 130 -3.78 6.36 1.11
N ASN A 131 -2.59 6.20 1.62
CA ASN A 131 -2.35 5.75 2.99
C ASN A 131 -1.87 6.94 3.84
N PRO A 132 -2.67 7.45 4.83
CA PRO A 132 -3.64 6.65 5.59
C PRO A 132 -5.13 6.82 5.27
N SER A 133 -5.57 7.76 4.42
CA SER A 133 -6.99 8.10 4.32
C SER A 133 -7.83 7.14 3.46
N GLY A 134 -7.21 6.35 2.59
CA GLY A 134 -7.90 5.45 1.67
C GLY A 134 -8.48 6.12 0.42
N ILE A 135 -8.41 7.45 0.29
CA ILE A 135 -8.97 8.17 -0.86
C ILE A 135 -8.17 7.91 -2.15
N LEU A 136 -8.86 7.98 -3.26
CA LEU A 136 -8.25 7.94 -4.59
C LEU A 136 -7.68 9.31 -4.95
N ARG A 137 -6.48 9.35 -5.52
CA ARG A 137 -5.91 10.58 -6.09
C ARG A 137 -6.59 10.88 -7.42
N LYS A 138 -6.79 12.15 -7.75
CA LYS A 138 -7.33 12.55 -9.04
C LYS A 138 -6.27 12.37 -10.12
N GLU A 139 -6.60 11.68 -11.21
CA GLU A 139 -5.67 11.49 -12.33
C GLU A 139 -5.18 12.82 -12.91
N ALA A 140 -6.05 13.85 -12.98
CA ALA A 140 -5.66 15.18 -13.44
C ALA A 140 -4.54 15.82 -12.60
N ASP A 141 -4.53 15.60 -11.28
CA ASP A 141 -3.47 16.08 -10.40
C ASP A 141 -2.15 15.35 -10.67
N VAL A 142 -2.22 14.03 -10.86
CA VAL A 142 -1.05 13.19 -11.17
C VAL A 142 -0.48 13.56 -12.56
N ARG A 143 -1.32 13.79 -13.56
CA ARG A 143 -0.89 14.27 -14.89
C ARG A 143 -0.13 15.60 -14.79
N ARG A 144 -0.62 16.56 -14.00
CA ARG A 144 0.09 17.83 -13.78
C ARG A 144 1.48 17.63 -13.16
N LEU A 145 1.62 16.67 -12.24
CA LEU A 145 2.93 16.33 -11.67
C LEU A 145 3.84 15.70 -12.73
N LEU A 146 3.34 14.81 -13.56
CA LEU A 146 4.08 14.15 -14.64
C LEU A 146 4.52 15.14 -15.73
N ASP A 147 3.70 16.12 -16.07
CA ASP A 147 4.00 17.19 -17.04
C ASP A 147 5.20 18.05 -16.62
N SER A 148 5.56 18.07 -15.35
CA SER A 148 6.75 18.79 -14.86
C SER A 148 8.08 18.14 -15.25
N GLY A 149 8.06 16.89 -15.73
CA GLY A 149 9.25 16.10 -16.02
C GLY A 149 9.90 15.43 -14.80
N LYS A 150 9.43 15.69 -13.57
CA LYS A 150 9.85 14.95 -12.37
C LYS A 150 9.38 13.49 -12.47
N TYR A 151 10.13 12.55 -11.93
CA TYR A 151 9.64 11.18 -11.76
C TYR A 151 8.51 11.16 -10.73
N VAL A 152 7.38 10.54 -11.08
CA VAL A 152 6.23 10.39 -10.18
C VAL A 152 6.02 8.92 -9.90
N VAL A 153 6.25 8.52 -8.65
CA VAL A 153 6.03 7.17 -8.16
C VAL A 153 4.64 7.09 -7.55
N ILE A 154 3.77 6.36 -8.23
CA ILE A 154 2.39 6.12 -7.83
C ILE A 154 2.37 4.76 -7.12
N ASP A 155 2.30 4.78 -5.80
CA ASP A 155 2.28 3.58 -4.98
C ASP A 155 0.87 3.00 -4.93
N GLU A 156 0.61 2.01 -5.75
CA GLU A 156 -0.63 1.28 -5.89
C GLU A 156 -0.70 0.03 -5.01
N ALA A 157 -0.09 0.07 -3.81
CA ALA A 157 -0.12 -1.08 -2.89
C ALA A 157 -1.52 -1.55 -2.49
N TYR A 158 -2.53 -0.70 -2.63
CA TYR A 158 -3.93 -1.01 -2.30
C TYR A 158 -4.86 -1.02 -3.51
N ILE A 159 -4.32 -0.91 -4.73
CA ILE A 159 -5.15 -0.73 -5.94
C ILE A 159 -6.03 -1.93 -6.26
N ASP A 160 -5.66 -3.14 -5.83
CA ASP A 160 -6.48 -4.33 -6.04
C ASP A 160 -7.87 -4.21 -5.43
N PHE A 161 -8.06 -3.34 -4.41
CA PHE A 161 -9.37 -3.00 -3.83
C PHE A 161 -10.16 -1.96 -4.66
N ALA A 162 -9.57 -1.39 -5.71
CA ALA A 162 -10.16 -0.42 -6.62
C ALA A 162 -9.48 -0.49 -8.00
N PHE A 163 -9.32 -1.69 -8.54
CA PHE A 163 -8.47 -2.01 -9.68
C PHE A 163 -8.76 -1.17 -10.93
N GLU A 164 -10.04 -0.84 -11.18
CA GLU A 164 -10.49 0.02 -12.27
C GLU A 164 -9.97 1.47 -12.19
N GLN A 165 -9.48 1.87 -11.00
CA GLN A 165 -8.94 3.21 -10.74
C GLN A 165 -7.41 3.25 -10.88
N SER A 166 -6.80 2.17 -11.38
CA SER A 166 -5.35 2.12 -11.59
C SER A 166 -4.89 3.16 -12.61
N MET A 167 -3.77 3.77 -12.32
CA MET A 167 -3.10 4.74 -13.20
C MET A 167 -2.04 4.10 -14.10
N VAL A 168 -2.05 2.77 -14.26
CA VAL A 168 -1.10 2.03 -15.10
C VAL A 168 -1.14 2.49 -16.58
N GLY A 169 -2.30 2.96 -17.05
CA GLY A 169 -2.45 3.53 -18.40
C GLY A 169 -1.60 4.79 -18.66
N LEU A 170 -1.20 5.52 -17.61
CA LEU A 170 -0.33 6.68 -17.76
C LEU A 170 1.08 6.34 -18.27
N LEU A 171 1.50 5.09 -18.12
CA LEU A 171 2.81 4.62 -18.60
C LEU A 171 2.98 4.71 -20.11
N ASP A 172 1.90 4.68 -20.87
CA ASP A 172 1.93 4.81 -22.34
C ASP A 172 2.18 6.25 -22.79
N GLU A 173 1.84 7.23 -21.94
CA GLU A 173 1.96 8.65 -22.23
C GLU A 173 3.18 9.30 -21.56
N TYR A 174 3.57 8.79 -20.38
CA TYR A 174 4.55 9.41 -19.50
C TYR A 174 5.72 8.48 -19.15
N PRO A 175 6.89 8.65 -19.77
CA PRO A 175 8.07 7.81 -19.50
C PRO A 175 8.64 8.00 -18.08
N ASN A 176 8.26 9.08 -17.38
CA ASN A 176 8.62 9.41 -16.01
C ASN A 176 7.58 8.94 -14.96
N ALA A 177 6.51 8.27 -15.40
CA ALA A 177 5.57 7.60 -14.50
C ALA A 177 6.15 6.25 -14.03
N ILE A 178 5.99 5.94 -12.74
CA ILE A 178 6.43 4.69 -12.11
C ILE A 178 5.29 4.20 -11.20
N ILE A 179 4.86 2.96 -11.39
CA ILE A 179 3.83 2.34 -10.55
C ILE A 179 4.49 1.32 -9.62
N LEU A 180 4.12 1.30 -8.36
CA LEU A 180 4.50 0.25 -7.41
C LEU A 180 3.28 -0.58 -7.04
N ARG A 181 3.45 -1.90 -6.99
CA ARG A 181 2.40 -2.85 -6.58
C ARG A 181 2.97 -3.96 -5.69
N THR A 182 2.11 -4.64 -4.95
CA THR A 182 2.52 -5.69 -4.01
C THR A 182 1.45 -6.77 -3.86
N LEU A 183 1.86 -8.01 -3.68
CA LEU A 183 0.96 -9.11 -3.31
C LEU A 183 0.69 -9.18 -1.80
N SER A 184 1.19 -8.22 -1.03
CA SER A 184 1.07 -8.21 0.44
C SER A 184 -0.34 -7.90 0.95
N LYS A 185 -1.21 -7.28 0.15
CA LYS A 185 -2.51 -6.76 0.58
C LYS A 185 -3.66 -7.67 0.14
N ALA A 186 -4.28 -7.46 -0.99
CA ALA A 186 -5.43 -8.25 -1.43
C ALA A 186 -5.10 -9.74 -1.60
N PHE A 187 -3.94 -10.06 -2.14
CA PHE A 187 -3.47 -11.45 -2.28
C PHE A 187 -3.04 -12.10 -0.95
N GLY A 188 -2.90 -11.35 0.16
CA GLY A 188 -2.61 -11.90 1.48
C GLY A 188 -1.21 -12.49 1.66
N LEU A 189 -0.24 -12.13 0.81
CA LEU A 189 1.12 -12.68 0.81
C LEU A 189 2.15 -11.77 1.49
N ALA A 190 1.74 -11.06 2.55
CA ALA A 190 2.58 -10.08 3.24
C ALA A 190 3.91 -10.66 3.74
N SER A 191 3.93 -11.91 4.23
CA SER A 191 5.14 -12.57 4.72
C SER A 191 6.07 -13.06 3.61
N LEU A 192 5.58 -13.23 2.38
CA LEU A 192 6.38 -13.69 1.25
C LEU A 192 7.17 -12.57 0.56
N ARG A 193 6.85 -11.33 0.86
CA ARG A 193 7.60 -10.17 0.38
C ARG A 193 7.74 -10.15 -1.14
N LEU A 194 6.65 -10.17 -1.91
CA LEU A 194 6.69 -10.03 -3.37
C LEU A 194 5.96 -8.77 -3.82
N GLY A 195 6.67 -7.94 -4.56
CA GLY A 195 6.15 -6.70 -5.16
C GLY A 195 6.74 -6.44 -6.54
N PHE A 196 6.13 -5.51 -7.25
CA PHE A 196 6.49 -5.17 -8.62
C PHE A 196 6.55 -3.65 -8.81
N LEU A 197 7.59 -3.22 -9.53
CA LEU A 197 7.66 -1.90 -10.14
C LEU A 197 7.26 -2.05 -11.59
N ILE A 198 6.42 -1.15 -12.09
CA ILE A 198 5.98 -1.09 -13.49
C ILE A 198 6.35 0.30 -14.02
N ALA A 199 7.12 0.37 -15.11
CA ALA A 199 7.57 1.63 -15.66
C ALA A 199 7.98 1.49 -17.13
N SER A 200 8.48 2.58 -17.72
CA SER A 200 9.13 2.52 -19.04
C SER A 200 10.33 1.57 -19.02
N GLU A 201 10.64 0.95 -20.15
CA GLU A 201 11.78 0.03 -20.28
C GLU A 201 13.11 0.70 -19.89
N GLN A 202 13.23 2.01 -20.09
CA GLN A 202 14.39 2.78 -19.64
C GLN A 202 14.52 2.76 -18.12
N VAL A 203 13.45 3.10 -17.37
CA VAL A 203 13.44 3.08 -15.90
C VAL A 203 13.69 1.66 -15.38
N VAL A 204 13.09 0.65 -16.02
CA VAL A 204 13.34 -0.76 -15.68
C VAL A 204 14.83 -1.10 -15.82
N ALA A 205 15.47 -0.75 -16.95
CA ALA A 205 16.90 -1.00 -17.15
C ALA A 205 17.77 -0.27 -16.12
N GLU A 206 17.42 0.95 -15.75
CA GLU A 206 18.13 1.73 -14.74
C GLU A 206 18.03 1.08 -13.33
N VAL A 207 16.86 0.58 -12.95
CA VAL A 207 16.66 -0.11 -11.66
C VAL A 207 17.34 -1.49 -11.66
N GLU A 208 17.19 -2.26 -12.74
CA GLU A 208 17.85 -3.57 -12.88
C GLU A 208 19.38 -3.44 -12.81
N SER A 209 19.98 -2.31 -13.26
CA SER A 209 21.43 -2.10 -13.21
C SER A 209 22.01 -1.98 -11.78
N ILE A 210 21.16 -1.63 -10.80
CA ILE A 210 21.58 -1.46 -9.39
C ILE A 210 20.98 -2.52 -8.46
N LYS A 211 20.05 -3.32 -8.96
CA LYS A 211 19.38 -4.39 -8.23
C LYS A 211 20.26 -5.65 -8.18
N SER A 212 20.26 -6.33 -7.02
CA SER A 212 20.84 -7.67 -6.96
C SER A 212 20.10 -8.64 -7.89
N PRO A 213 20.81 -9.46 -8.68
CA PRO A 213 20.16 -10.38 -9.63
C PRO A 213 19.28 -11.45 -8.95
N TYR A 214 19.54 -11.76 -7.69
CA TYR A 214 18.84 -12.79 -6.91
C TYR A 214 18.16 -12.20 -5.67
N ASN A 215 17.60 -10.98 -5.80
CA ASN A 215 17.00 -10.27 -4.67
C ASN A 215 15.72 -10.94 -4.13
N VAL A 216 14.91 -11.55 -4.98
CA VAL A 216 13.64 -12.19 -4.61
C VAL A 216 13.84 -13.69 -4.37
N SER A 217 13.24 -14.22 -3.30
CA SER A 217 13.22 -15.66 -3.03
C SER A 217 12.41 -16.40 -4.11
N GLY A 218 12.97 -17.49 -4.64
CA GLY A 218 12.30 -18.32 -5.63
C GLY A 218 11.01 -18.96 -5.11
N LEU A 219 11.00 -19.40 -3.85
CA LEU A 219 9.80 -19.94 -3.24
C LEU A 219 8.69 -18.88 -3.11
N SER A 220 9.06 -17.63 -2.76
CA SER A 220 8.11 -16.52 -2.73
C SER A 220 7.51 -16.25 -4.11
N ALA A 221 8.33 -16.29 -5.16
CA ALA A 221 7.87 -16.11 -6.53
C ALA A 221 6.93 -17.24 -6.97
N ALA A 222 7.30 -18.50 -6.71
CA ALA A 222 6.49 -19.67 -7.05
C ALA A 222 5.12 -19.64 -6.36
N VAL A 223 5.09 -19.34 -5.06
CA VAL A 223 3.81 -19.18 -4.32
C VAL A 223 3.02 -17.99 -4.85
N GLY A 224 3.67 -16.87 -5.17
CA GLY A 224 3.00 -15.72 -5.79
C GLY A 224 2.29 -16.06 -7.08
N ILE A 225 2.96 -16.79 -7.99
CA ILE A 225 2.37 -17.28 -9.25
C ILE A 225 1.13 -18.15 -8.97
N ALA A 226 1.27 -19.10 -8.06
CA ALA A 226 0.19 -20.05 -7.75
C ALA A 226 -1.04 -19.35 -7.15
N ILE A 227 -0.85 -18.45 -6.20
CA ILE A 227 -1.97 -17.74 -5.56
C ILE A 227 -2.64 -16.74 -6.51
N MET A 228 -1.89 -16.10 -7.41
CA MET A 228 -2.49 -15.24 -8.45
C MET A 228 -3.37 -16.01 -9.43
N ALA A 229 -3.12 -17.30 -9.62
CA ALA A 229 -3.93 -18.16 -10.48
C ALA A 229 -5.20 -18.70 -9.79
N GLU A 230 -5.33 -18.56 -8.47
CA GLU A 230 -6.51 -19.01 -7.73
C GLU A 230 -7.69 -18.03 -7.88
N PRO A 231 -8.92 -18.50 -8.06
CA PRO A 231 -10.10 -17.65 -8.27
C PRO A 231 -10.67 -17.08 -6.96
N GLU A 232 -9.83 -16.84 -5.94
CA GLU A 232 -10.28 -16.39 -4.62
C GLU A 232 -10.42 -14.87 -4.48
N LEU A 233 -9.80 -14.11 -5.37
CA LEU A 233 -9.65 -12.66 -5.18
C LEU A 233 -11.00 -11.96 -5.06
N ASP A 234 -11.98 -12.29 -5.88
CA ASP A 234 -13.31 -11.65 -5.84
C ASP A 234 -13.99 -11.83 -4.48
N LEU A 235 -13.95 -13.06 -3.93
CA LEU A 235 -14.52 -13.32 -2.60
C LEU A 235 -13.80 -12.52 -1.50
N VAL A 236 -12.48 -12.43 -1.59
CA VAL A 236 -11.67 -11.63 -0.65
C VAL A 236 -12.02 -10.17 -0.71
N LEU A 237 -12.27 -9.63 -1.91
CA LEU A 237 -12.69 -8.26 -2.11
C LEU A 237 -14.08 -8.02 -1.51
N GLU A 238 -15.05 -8.90 -1.75
CA GLU A 238 -16.39 -8.83 -1.17
C GLU A 238 -16.36 -8.80 0.36
N GLU A 239 -15.63 -9.73 0.99
CA GLU A 239 -15.48 -9.78 2.45
C GLU A 239 -14.78 -8.53 3.00
N THR A 240 -13.77 -8.02 2.28
CA THR A 240 -13.06 -6.80 2.66
C THR A 240 -13.97 -5.58 2.59
N PHE A 241 -14.77 -5.46 1.54
CA PHE A 241 -15.72 -4.35 1.39
C PHE A 241 -16.80 -4.38 2.47
N ALA A 242 -17.35 -5.55 2.78
CA ALA A 242 -18.34 -5.70 3.86
C ALA A 242 -17.74 -5.30 5.23
N SER A 243 -16.50 -5.72 5.52
CA SER A 243 -15.79 -5.34 6.74
C SER A 243 -15.51 -3.83 6.79
N ARG A 244 -15.03 -3.24 5.69
CA ARG A 244 -14.75 -1.80 5.57
C ARG A 244 -16.00 -0.96 5.82
N ASP A 245 -17.11 -1.32 5.19
CA ASP A 245 -18.38 -0.60 5.32
C ASP A 245 -18.94 -0.72 6.74
N THR A 246 -18.72 -1.85 7.41
CA THR A 246 -19.03 -2.02 8.83
C THR A 246 -18.18 -1.11 9.70
N ILE A 247 -16.86 -1.06 9.49
CA ILE A 247 -15.97 -0.15 10.23
C ILE A 247 -16.41 1.30 10.03
N ALA A 248 -16.63 1.72 8.78
CA ALA A 248 -17.01 3.10 8.46
C ALA A 248 -18.27 3.54 9.21
N ARG A 249 -19.29 2.67 9.26
CA ARG A 249 -20.54 2.92 10.01
C ARG A 249 -20.30 2.98 11.52
N LEU A 250 -19.48 2.08 12.08
CA LEU A 250 -19.23 2.04 13.52
C LEU A 250 -18.49 3.29 14.00
N VAL A 251 -17.50 3.76 13.26
CA VAL A 251 -16.63 4.88 13.68
C VAL A 251 -17.14 6.26 13.26
N GLU A 252 -18.16 6.35 12.40
CA GLU A 252 -18.76 7.62 11.96
C GLU A 252 -19.12 8.57 13.10
N PRO A 253 -19.71 8.10 14.23
CA PRO A 253 -20.06 8.99 15.35
C PRO A 253 -18.87 9.58 16.10
N LEU A 254 -17.67 9.06 15.93
CA LEU A 254 -16.47 9.54 16.62
C LEU A 254 -15.86 10.78 15.97
N GLY A 255 -15.88 10.86 14.63
CA GLY A 255 -15.20 11.96 13.95
C GLY A 255 -15.31 11.91 12.43
N ARG A 256 -14.48 12.72 11.76
CA ARG A 256 -14.48 12.81 10.29
C ARG A 256 -13.87 11.57 9.66
N THR A 257 -14.67 10.84 8.89
CA THR A 257 -14.23 9.70 8.07
C THR A 257 -14.04 10.10 6.62
N TYR A 258 -13.28 9.28 5.87
CA TYR A 258 -13.05 9.46 4.43
C TYR A 258 -13.53 8.22 3.68
N PRO A 259 -14.10 8.39 2.46
CA PRO A 259 -14.44 7.25 1.61
C PRO A 259 -13.15 6.50 1.24
N SER A 260 -13.05 5.25 1.69
CA SER A 260 -11.85 4.45 1.48
C SER A 260 -12.00 3.50 0.29
N ALA A 261 -11.02 3.52 -0.59
CA ALA A 261 -10.82 2.57 -1.68
C ALA A 261 -9.75 1.51 -1.33
N ALA A 262 -9.45 1.34 -0.04
CA ALA A 262 -8.45 0.39 0.48
C ALA A 262 -9.10 -0.59 1.48
N ASN A 263 -8.28 -1.38 2.17
CA ASN A 263 -8.74 -2.31 3.21
C ASN A 263 -8.66 -1.75 4.63
N PHE A 264 -8.94 -0.48 4.79
CA PHE A 264 -8.96 0.23 6.08
C PHE A 264 -9.86 1.46 6.04
N VAL A 265 -10.18 2.01 7.21
CA VAL A 265 -10.86 3.29 7.39
C VAL A 265 -10.01 4.20 8.26
N TYR A 266 -9.89 5.46 7.87
CA TYR A 266 -9.18 6.52 8.59
C TYR A 266 -10.17 7.52 9.16
N VAL A 267 -9.92 7.94 10.41
CA VAL A 267 -10.82 8.82 11.16
C VAL A 267 -10.02 9.93 11.82
N GLU A 268 -10.33 11.17 11.52
CA GLU A 268 -9.86 12.32 12.30
C GLU A 268 -10.73 12.42 13.56
N TYR A 269 -10.08 12.32 14.71
CA TYR A 269 -10.74 12.31 16.01
C TYR A 269 -9.80 12.90 17.07
N GLU A 270 -10.24 13.93 17.77
CA GLU A 270 -9.40 14.66 18.73
C GLU A 270 -8.89 13.74 19.85
N GLU A 271 -9.71 12.80 20.32
CA GLU A 271 -9.39 11.85 21.38
C GLU A 271 -8.84 10.50 20.84
N ALA A 272 -8.17 10.53 19.68
CA ALA A 272 -7.66 9.32 18.99
C ALA A 272 -6.71 8.48 19.87
N GLU A 273 -5.90 9.12 20.72
CA GLU A 273 -4.98 8.43 21.63
C GLU A 273 -5.76 7.61 22.65
N ARG A 274 -6.72 8.23 23.35
CA ARG A 274 -7.60 7.57 24.32
C ARG A 274 -8.36 6.40 23.69
N PHE A 275 -8.95 6.62 22.50
CA PHE A 275 -9.69 5.58 21.80
C PHE A 275 -8.77 4.41 21.39
N THR A 276 -7.57 4.72 20.89
CA THR A 276 -6.58 3.70 20.53
C THR A 276 -6.14 2.86 21.74
N GLU A 277 -5.94 3.47 22.90
CA GLU A 277 -5.65 2.77 24.15
C GLU A 277 -6.81 1.89 24.62
N ARG A 278 -8.06 2.38 24.51
CA ARG A 278 -9.27 1.60 24.81
C ARG A 278 -9.33 0.34 23.95
N CYS A 279 -9.15 0.48 22.63
CA CYS A 279 -9.09 -0.65 21.71
C CYS A 279 -7.97 -1.64 22.10
N ALA A 280 -6.80 -1.13 22.43
CA ALA A 280 -5.66 -1.97 22.82
C ALA A 280 -5.94 -2.77 24.10
N ASN A 281 -6.58 -2.16 25.10
CA ASN A 281 -7.00 -2.82 26.34
C ASN A 281 -8.06 -3.90 26.10
N ALA A 282 -8.93 -3.71 25.09
CA ALA A 282 -9.89 -4.71 24.62
C ALA A 282 -9.25 -5.79 23.72
N GLY A 283 -7.92 -5.76 23.50
CA GLY A 283 -7.21 -6.72 22.66
C GLY A 283 -7.19 -6.41 21.17
N LEU A 284 -7.61 -5.21 20.77
CA LEU A 284 -7.71 -4.76 19.39
C LEU A 284 -6.67 -3.67 19.10
N ARG A 285 -5.62 -3.98 18.31
CA ARG A 285 -4.60 -3.00 17.93
C ARG A 285 -4.99 -2.28 16.66
N ILE A 286 -5.24 -0.97 16.75
CA ILE A 286 -5.45 -0.06 15.63
C ILE A 286 -4.26 0.89 15.46
N ARG A 287 -4.21 1.67 14.40
CA ARG A 287 -3.07 2.57 14.13
C ARG A 287 -3.38 4.00 14.56
N LEU A 288 -2.61 4.50 15.53
CA LEU A 288 -2.65 5.90 15.97
C LEU A 288 -1.87 6.80 15.00
N PHE A 289 -2.42 7.98 14.74
CA PHE A 289 -1.80 9.15 14.10
C PHE A 289 -2.03 10.38 14.98
N ASP A 290 -1.40 11.48 14.66
CA ASP A 290 -1.65 12.75 15.35
C ASP A 290 -3.07 13.25 15.04
N GLY A 291 -3.92 13.32 16.07
CA GLY A 291 -5.33 13.70 15.96
C GLY A 291 -6.20 12.75 15.12
N ALA A 292 -5.77 11.50 14.90
CA ALA A 292 -6.48 10.55 14.07
C ALA A 292 -6.12 9.09 14.39
N PHE A 293 -6.93 8.16 13.89
CA PHE A 293 -6.61 6.73 13.92
C PHE A 293 -7.03 6.04 12.60
N ARG A 294 -6.47 4.86 12.34
CA ARG A 294 -6.83 4.02 11.20
C ARG A 294 -7.10 2.60 11.66
N VAL A 295 -8.22 2.04 11.20
CA VAL A 295 -8.65 0.66 11.47
C VAL A 295 -8.56 -0.14 10.18
N SER A 296 -7.77 -1.20 10.14
CA SER A 296 -7.75 -2.17 9.03
C SER A 296 -8.98 -3.07 9.09
N CYS A 297 -9.44 -3.56 7.93
CA CYS A 297 -10.50 -4.56 7.85
C CYS A 297 -10.15 -5.80 8.69
N GLY A 298 -11.17 -6.43 9.27
CA GLY A 298 -11.02 -7.54 10.20
C GLY A 298 -12.22 -8.49 10.20
N SER A 299 -12.13 -9.55 11.00
CA SER A 299 -13.19 -10.54 11.16
C SER A 299 -14.42 -9.96 11.89
N THR A 300 -15.54 -10.68 11.82
CA THR A 300 -16.76 -10.32 12.57
C THR A 300 -16.49 -10.17 14.08
N GLU A 301 -15.69 -11.06 14.66
CA GLU A 301 -15.27 -10.95 16.07
C GLU A 301 -14.53 -9.65 16.37
N ALA A 302 -13.64 -9.22 15.45
CA ALA A 302 -12.95 -7.95 15.60
C ALA A 302 -13.90 -6.75 15.49
N MET A 303 -14.94 -6.84 14.65
CA MET A 303 -15.98 -5.80 14.53
C MET A 303 -16.85 -5.71 15.79
N GLU A 304 -17.20 -6.83 16.42
CA GLU A 304 -17.93 -6.84 17.70
C GLU A 304 -17.14 -6.18 18.84
N ILE A 305 -15.81 -6.37 18.87
CA ILE A 305 -14.95 -5.70 19.84
C ILE A 305 -14.87 -4.19 19.54
N LEU A 306 -14.71 -3.83 18.27
CA LEU A 306 -14.66 -2.43 17.85
C LEU A 306 -15.96 -1.70 18.22
N GLU A 307 -17.12 -2.31 17.97
CA GLU A 307 -18.42 -1.77 18.30
C GLU A 307 -18.53 -1.43 19.78
N LYS A 308 -18.16 -2.36 20.67
CA LYS A 308 -18.14 -2.13 22.13
C LYS A 308 -17.20 -0.98 22.50
N CYS A 309 -16.00 -0.91 21.91
CA CYS A 309 -15.06 0.17 22.16
C CYS A 309 -15.65 1.53 21.77
N VAL A 310 -16.37 1.60 20.64
CA VAL A 310 -17.05 2.83 20.18
C VAL A 310 -18.20 3.21 21.11
N GLU A 311 -19.05 2.26 21.51
CA GLU A 311 -20.16 2.52 22.45
C GLU A 311 -19.65 3.08 23.79
N GLU A 312 -18.61 2.48 24.36
CA GLU A 312 -17.99 2.95 25.60
C GLU A 312 -17.34 4.33 25.43
N GLU A 313 -16.74 4.61 24.27
CA GLU A 313 -16.14 5.91 23.99
C GLU A 313 -17.20 7.01 23.93
N LEU A 314 -18.32 6.77 23.25
CA LEU A 314 -19.43 7.70 23.14
C LEU A 314 -20.09 7.98 24.51
N GLN A 315 -20.19 6.97 25.38
CA GLN A 315 -20.71 7.16 26.74
C GLN A 315 -19.78 8.07 27.58
N CYS A 316 -18.46 7.95 27.44
CA CYS A 316 -17.50 8.81 28.13
C CYS A 316 -17.63 10.28 27.66
N VAL A 317 -17.79 10.51 26.34
CA VAL A 317 -17.96 11.87 25.78
C VAL A 317 -19.23 12.52 26.32
N VAL A 318 -20.35 11.80 26.36
CA VAL A 318 -21.63 12.31 26.88
C VAL A 318 -21.55 12.62 28.39
N GLY A 319 -20.81 11.81 29.17
CA GLY A 319 -20.61 12.05 30.60
C GLY A 319 -19.81 13.32 30.89
N GLN A 320 -18.81 13.65 30.07
CA GLN A 320 -17.99 14.87 30.23
C GLN A 320 -18.70 16.17 29.84
N VAL A 321 -19.72 16.11 28.99
CA VAL A 321 -20.52 17.30 28.60
C VAL A 321 -21.54 17.68 29.67
N ASN A 322 -21.85 16.77 30.61
CA ASN A 322 -22.85 16.98 31.67
C ASN A 322 -22.24 17.35 33.05
N GLU A 323 -20.92 17.46 33.14
CA GLU A 323 -20.19 18.02 34.28
C GLU A 323 -19.70 19.46 33.97
#